data_e6561fbbbd96f157bdf4931969891868
#
_entry.id   e6561fbbbd96f157bdf4931969891868
#
_cell.length_a   1.000
_cell.length_b   1.000
_cell.length_c   1.000
_cell.angle_alpha   90.00
_cell.angle_beta   90.00
_cell.angle_gamma   90.00
#
_symmetry.space_group_name_H-M   'P 1'
#
loop_
_entity.id
_entity.type
_entity.pdbx_description
1 polymer ?
#
loop_
_entity_poly.entity_id
_entity_poly.type
_entity_poly.pdbx_seq_one_letter_code
_entity_poly.pdbx_strand_id
1 'polypeptide(L)'
;MNHSAIHMPIKHALILFLGVLAVGCIKEPVSDDPDFNSRVLVAIRTMPSGGGYDASDATKNLLHGACDLVDGRILVNANRAKPSFCSGATYLVLLEALGSGSEALLPEIDQRDGHGVFGRWNSNGPGAAKLVADLGAGKNFTSWDEAQPGDFLKIWWTDQIGGRERGHLVVYLGHDEKTVRLWSSNQPAGYGAKSVPRSDCRRVLFTRISRPERFAAGKNLPAVDPWLARMLREDFTWNEVAAKCRVME
;
A
#
# COMPACT_ATOMS: atom_id res chain seq x y z
N MET A 1 -25.60 -86.26 25.54
CA MET A 1 -26.32 -85.11 26.07
C MET A 1 -26.04 -83.91 25.10
N ASN A 2 -26.97 -83.64 24.22
CA ASN A 2 -26.84 -82.62 23.17
C ASN A 2 -27.37 -81.27 23.67
N HIS A 3 -26.59 -80.22 23.59
CA HIS A 3 -27.07 -78.84 23.69
C HIS A 3 -26.81 -78.14 22.39
N SER A 4 -27.90 -77.91 21.62
CA SER A 4 -27.94 -77.11 20.46
C SER A 4 -27.93 -75.61 20.84
N ALA A 5 -27.00 -74.85 20.34
CA ALA A 5 -27.00 -73.39 20.44
C ALA A 5 -27.68 -72.75 19.21
N ILE A 6 -28.69 -71.95 19.48
CA ILE A 6 -29.51 -71.24 18.49
C ILE A 6 -28.78 -69.95 18.13
N HIS A 7 -28.41 -69.79 16.86
CA HIS A 7 -27.87 -68.56 16.32
C HIS A 7 -29.01 -67.61 15.89
N MET A 8 -29.08 -66.40 16.48
CA MET A 8 -29.91 -65.31 16.06
C MET A 8 -29.11 -64.33 15.20
N PRO A 9 -29.58 -63.89 14.03
CA PRO A 9 -28.90 -62.90 13.24
C PRO A 9 -29.22 -61.46 13.71
N ILE A 10 -28.19 -60.70 14.02
CA ILE A 10 -28.28 -59.27 14.34
C ILE A 10 -28.43 -58.47 13.05
N LYS A 11 -29.57 -57.85 12.88
CA LYS A 11 -29.86 -56.87 11.79
C LYS A 11 -29.20 -55.55 12.15
N HIS A 12 -28.19 -55.15 11.40
CA HIS A 12 -27.56 -53.81 11.50
C HIS A 12 -28.47 -52.80 10.79
N ALA A 13 -29.09 -51.92 11.55
CA ALA A 13 -29.76 -50.74 11.01
C ALA A 13 -28.71 -49.62 10.77
N LEU A 14 -28.50 -49.31 9.51
CA LEU A 14 -27.65 -48.19 9.08
C LEU A 14 -28.45 -46.89 9.22
N ILE A 15 -28.15 -46.11 10.26
CA ILE A 15 -28.73 -44.75 10.40
C ILE A 15 -27.85 -43.76 9.63
N LEU A 16 -28.38 -43.29 8.51
CA LEU A 16 -27.77 -42.20 7.73
C LEU A 16 -28.06 -40.87 8.46
N PHE A 17 -27.03 -40.27 9.05
CA PHE A 17 -27.10 -38.90 9.56
C PHE A 17 -26.85 -37.94 8.38
N LEU A 18 -27.91 -37.31 7.85
CA LEU A 18 -27.80 -36.16 6.98
C LEU A 18 -27.45 -34.93 7.84
N GLY A 19 -26.16 -34.61 7.89
CA GLY A 19 -25.71 -33.33 8.46
C GLY A 19 -26.02 -32.20 7.51
N VAL A 20 -27.00 -31.36 7.84
CA VAL A 20 -27.25 -30.08 7.18
C VAL A 20 -26.18 -29.12 7.63
N LEU A 21 -25.17 -28.87 6.77
CA LEU A 21 -24.21 -27.78 6.96
C LEU A 21 -24.94 -26.46 6.74
N ALA A 22 -25.37 -25.81 7.82
CA ALA A 22 -25.78 -24.42 7.78
C ALA A 22 -24.53 -23.56 7.55
N VAL A 23 -24.31 -23.09 6.32
CA VAL A 23 -23.35 -22.04 6.01
C VAL A 23 -23.90 -20.76 6.60
N GLY A 24 -23.56 -20.50 7.86
CA GLY A 24 -23.79 -19.22 8.50
C GLY A 24 -22.93 -18.19 7.79
N CYS A 25 -23.51 -17.19 7.14
CA CYS A 25 -22.83 -15.97 6.77
C CYS A 25 -22.31 -15.32 8.05
N ILE A 26 -21.05 -15.54 8.37
CA ILE A 26 -20.35 -14.77 9.41
C ILE A 26 -20.21 -13.37 8.84
N LYS A 27 -21.09 -12.44 9.25
CA LYS A 27 -20.84 -11.02 9.10
C LYS A 27 -19.59 -10.72 9.90
N GLU A 28 -18.50 -10.39 9.21
CA GLU A 28 -17.32 -9.85 9.90
C GLU A 28 -17.78 -8.65 10.72
N PRO A 29 -17.30 -8.50 11.97
CA PRO A 29 -17.62 -7.35 12.78
C PRO A 29 -17.16 -6.10 12.02
N VAL A 30 -18.06 -5.15 11.79
CA VAL A 30 -17.70 -3.81 11.30
C VAL A 30 -16.80 -3.21 12.38
N SER A 31 -15.52 -3.12 12.11
CA SER A 31 -14.57 -2.46 13.00
C SER A 31 -14.93 -0.97 13.05
N ASP A 32 -15.03 -0.38 14.24
CA ASP A 32 -15.17 1.07 14.45
C ASP A 32 -13.91 1.84 14.06
N ASP A 33 -12.89 1.14 13.55
CA ASP A 33 -11.66 1.72 13.08
C ASP A 33 -11.90 2.38 11.70
N PRO A 34 -11.59 3.67 11.54
CA PRO A 34 -11.78 4.36 10.27
C PRO A 34 -11.02 3.64 9.15
N ASP A 35 -11.62 3.57 7.96
CA ASP A 35 -10.96 2.96 6.81
C ASP A 35 -9.57 3.58 6.60
N PHE A 36 -8.66 2.83 5.99
CA PHE A 36 -7.27 3.27 5.87
C PHE A 36 -7.12 4.58 5.08
N ASN A 37 -8.00 4.84 4.10
CA ASN A 37 -8.01 6.08 3.35
C ASN A 37 -8.30 7.28 4.26
N SER A 38 -9.22 7.14 5.20
CA SER A 38 -9.49 8.18 6.21
C SER A 38 -8.26 8.47 7.07
N ARG A 39 -7.51 7.43 7.48
CA ARG A 39 -6.24 7.61 8.21
C ARG A 39 -5.19 8.34 7.36
N VAL A 40 -5.07 8.01 6.07
CA VAL A 40 -4.20 8.73 5.12
C VAL A 40 -4.57 10.20 5.03
N LEU A 41 -5.87 10.52 4.94
CA LEU A 41 -6.35 11.90 4.90
C LEU A 41 -6.11 12.66 6.21
N VAL A 42 -6.15 11.99 7.35
CA VAL A 42 -5.72 12.57 8.63
C VAL A 42 -4.22 12.80 8.65
N ALA A 43 -3.44 11.81 8.22
CA ALA A 43 -1.98 11.88 8.19
C ALA A 43 -1.46 13.05 7.34
N ILE A 44 -2.05 13.35 6.19
CA ILE A 44 -1.61 14.52 5.39
C ILE A 44 -1.83 15.86 6.10
N ARG A 45 -2.74 15.94 7.09
CA ARG A 45 -2.99 17.17 7.85
C ARG A 45 -1.90 17.44 8.91
N THR A 46 -1.18 16.39 9.33
CA THR A 46 -0.05 16.51 10.26
C THR A 46 1.26 16.83 9.53
N MET A 47 1.31 16.65 8.21
CA MET A 47 2.49 16.94 7.42
C MET A 47 2.73 18.45 7.31
N PRO A 48 4.01 18.87 7.19
CA PRO A 48 4.35 20.27 7.00
C PRO A 48 3.91 20.77 5.62
N SER A 49 4.02 22.07 5.41
CA SER A 49 3.91 22.71 4.09
C SER A 49 5.26 23.21 3.59
N GLY A 50 5.42 23.29 2.27
CA GLY A 50 6.61 23.83 1.63
C GLY A 50 7.87 23.01 1.88
N GLY A 51 9.00 23.67 2.06
CA GLY A 51 10.29 23.05 2.39
C GLY A 51 11.16 22.69 1.20
N GLY A 52 10.68 22.92 -0.03
CA GLY A 52 11.43 22.65 -1.26
C GLY A 52 11.37 21.19 -1.70
N TYR A 53 11.75 20.96 -2.95
CA TYR A 53 11.82 19.64 -3.56
C TYR A 53 13.26 19.28 -3.91
N ASP A 54 13.73 18.14 -3.44
CA ASP A 54 15.02 17.55 -3.80
C ASP A 54 14.93 16.01 -3.65
N ALA A 55 15.50 15.28 -4.60
CA ALA A 55 15.52 13.81 -4.62
C ALA A 55 16.95 13.25 -4.54
N SER A 56 17.89 14.02 -3.99
CA SER A 56 19.27 13.61 -3.77
C SER A 56 19.40 12.54 -2.67
N ASP A 57 20.56 11.90 -2.59
CA ASP A 57 20.85 10.95 -1.50
C ASP A 57 20.89 11.64 -0.13
N ALA A 58 21.29 12.93 -0.07
CA ALA A 58 21.22 13.71 1.16
C ALA A 58 19.78 13.83 1.67
N THR A 59 18.82 14.06 0.78
CA THR A 59 17.39 14.12 1.13
C THR A 59 16.83 12.77 1.57
N LYS A 60 17.30 11.66 1.00
CA LYS A 60 16.94 10.32 1.49
C LYS A 60 17.41 10.10 2.93
N ASN A 61 18.59 10.58 3.28
CA ASN A 61 19.10 10.52 4.67
C ASN A 61 18.21 11.35 5.62
N LEU A 62 17.73 12.52 5.18
CA LEU A 62 16.77 13.31 5.96
C LEU A 62 15.46 12.55 6.19
N LEU A 63 14.97 11.83 5.16
CA LEU A 63 13.78 11.00 5.26
C LEU A 63 13.93 9.89 6.32
N HIS A 64 15.09 9.21 6.36
CA HIS A 64 15.39 8.23 7.41
C HIS A 64 15.40 8.85 8.82
N GLY A 65 15.93 10.06 8.95
CA GLY A 65 15.95 10.80 10.21
C GLY A 65 14.61 11.40 10.64
N ALA A 66 13.58 11.32 9.79
CA ALA A 66 12.25 11.90 10.06
C ALA A 66 11.33 10.99 10.89
N CYS A 67 11.78 9.80 11.28
CA CYS A 67 11.01 8.86 12.05
C CYS A 67 11.78 8.40 13.28
N ASP A 68 11.09 8.39 14.41
CA ASP A 68 11.59 7.87 15.68
C ASP A 68 10.76 6.63 16.07
N LEU A 69 11.37 5.62 16.64
CA LEU A 69 10.67 4.50 17.26
C LEU A 69 10.62 4.73 18.77
N VAL A 70 9.42 4.98 19.29
CA VAL A 70 9.19 5.24 20.72
C VAL A 70 8.13 4.27 21.23
N ASP A 71 8.46 3.47 22.22
CA ASP A 71 7.56 2.47 22.83
C ASP A 71 6.89 1.56 21.79
N GLY A 72 7.65 1.13 20.80
CA GLY A 72 7.16 0.28 19.70
C GLY A 72 6.26 0.98 18.68
N ARG A 73 6.17 2.31 18.72
CA ARG A 73 5.39 3.12 17.77
C ARG A 73 6.30 3.97 16.91
N ILE A 74 5.98 4.10 15.63
CA ILE A 74 6.65 5.05 14.75
C ILE A 74 6.04 6.43 14.97
N LEU A 75 6.89 7.37 15.34
CA LEU A 75 6.56 8.80 15.40
C LEU A 75 7.18 9.50 14.20
N VAL A 76 6.32 10.07 13.36
CA VAL A 76 6.75 10.81 12.17
C VAL A 76 6.96 12.28 12.50
N ASN A 77 8.15 12.81 12.22
CA ASN A 77 8.45 14.23 12.25
C ASN A 77 8.88 14.71 10.85
N ALA A 78 7.92 14.92 9.99
CA ALA A 78 8.16 15.30 8.60
C ALA A 78 8.89 16.65 8.43
N ASN A 79 8.95 17.50 9.47
CA ASN A 79 9.77 18.71 9.45
C ASN A 79 11.27 18.42 9.33
N ARG A 80 11.72 17.23 9.75
CA ARG A 80 13.12 16.79 9.59
C ARG A 80 13.45 16.37 8.16
N ALA A 81 12.42 16.11 7.31
CA ALA A 81 12.59 15.73 5.91
C ALA A 81 12.27 16.89 4.97
N LYS A 82 12.97 18.00 5.14
CA LYS A 82 12.93 19.18 4.29
C LYS A 82 14.33 19.54 3.81
N PRO A 83 14.55 19.62 2.47
CA PRO A 83 13.62 19.37 1.37
C PRO A 83 13.14 17.92 1.31
N SER A 84 12.18 17.62 0.43
CA SER A 84 11.63 16.28 0.27
C SER A 84 11.33 15.96 -1.20
N PHE A 85 10.98 14.72 -1.49
CA PHE A 85 10.59 14.24 -2.81
C PHE A 85 9.26 13.46 -2.73
N CYS A 86 8.63 13.22 -3.87
CA CYS A 86 7.26 12.72 -3.92
C CYS A 86 7.05 11.39 -3.17
N SER A 87 7.86 10.37 -3.45
CA SER A 87 7.71 9.08 -2.76
C SER A 87 8.12 9.17 -1.30
N GLY A 88 9.09 10.00 -0.93
CA GLY A 88 9.45 10.25 0.47
C GLY A 88 8.32 10.88 1.26
N ALA A 89 7.67 11.90 0.72
CA ALA A 89 6.53 12.55 1.36
C ALA A 89 5.36 11.58 1.56
N THR A 90 5.01 10.82 0.53
CA THR A 90 3.94 9.81 0.63
C THR A 90 4.31 8.63 1.52
N TYR A 91 5.61 8.32 1.67
CA TYR A 91 6.10 7.33 2.62
C TYR A 91 5.86 7.76 4.07
N LEU A 92 6.16 9.01 4.40
CA LEU A 92 5.87 9.54 5.74
C LEU A 92 4.37 9.54 6.05
N VAL A 93 3.52 9.84 5.05
CA VAL A 93 2.06 9.71 5.18
C VAL A 93 1.65 8.27 5.42
N LEU A 94 2.22 7.31 4.69
CA LEU A 94 1.97 5.88 4.92
C LEU A 94 2.31 5.48 6.36
N LEU A 95 3.48 5.86 6.84
CA LEU A 95 3.94 5.50 8.19
C LEU A 95 3.06 6.12 9.27
N GLU A 96 2.69 7.38 9.13
CA GLU A 96 1.79 8.08 10.05
C GLU A 96 0.40 7.40 10.08
N ALA A 97 -0.15 7.05 8.89
CA ALA A 97 -1.43 6.37 8.79
C ALA A 97 -1.40 4.94 9.37
N LEU A 98 -0.28 4.23 9.26
CA LEU A 98 -0.07 2.92 9.86
C LEU A 98 0.11 3.01 11.39
N GLY A 99 0.73 4.08 11.88
CA GLY A 99 0.96 4.32 13.31
C GLY A 99 -0.26 4.83 14.08
N SER A 100 -1.25 5.39 13.37
CA SER A 100 -2.45 6.01 14.00
C SER A 100 -3.58 5.03 14.34
N GLY A 101 -3.46 3.73 14.03
CA GLY A 101 -4.45 2.72 14.36
C GLY A 101 -4.41 2.27 15.81
N SER A 102 -5.49 1.60 16.25
CA SER A 102 -5.63 1.03 17.61
C SER A 102 -4.60 -0.06 17.92
N GLU A 103 -4.05 -0.70 16.88
CA GLU A 103 -2.93 -1.63 16.98
C GLU A 103 -1.70 -0.97 16.35
N ALA A 104 -0.61 -0.87 17.12
CA ALA A 104 0.68 -0.42 16.60
C ALA A 104 1.20 -1.47 15.60
N LEU A 105 0.87 -1.29 14.33
CA LEU A 105 1.17 -2.26 13.27
C LEU A 105 2.65 -2.40 12.94
N LEU A 106 3.54 -1.60 13.57
CA LEU A 106 4.90 -1.44 13.09
C LEU A 106 6.02 -1.38 14.15
N PRO A 107 6.14 -2.31 15.12
CA PRO A 107 7.35 -2.32 15.93
C PRO A 107 8.60 -2.76 15.13
N GLU A 108 8.45 -3.26 13.90
CA GLU A 108 9.52 -3.98 13.20
C GLU A 108 9.90 -3.41 11.83
N ILE A 109 9.36 -2.27 11.41
CA ILE A 109 9.88 -1.57 10.22
C ILE A 109 11.10 -0.76 10.65
N ASP A 110 12.26 -1.42 10.73
CA ASP A 110 13.51 -0.70 10.87
C ASP A 110 13.80 0.05 9.55
N GLN A 111 13.73 1.37 9.64
CA GLN A 111 13.86 2.25 8.48
C GLN A 111 15.31 2.46 8.06
N ARG A 112 16.28 2.09 8.93
CA ARG A 112 17.69 2.42 8.75
C ARG A 112 18.42 1.48 7.82
N ASP A 113 17.95 0.25 7.62
CA ASP A 113 18.71 -0.81 6.96
C ASP A 113 18.19 -1.19 5.57
N GLY A 114 17.64 -0.25 4.80
CA GLY A 114 17.18 -0.55 3.44
C GLY A 114 16.05 -1.55 3.43
N HIS A 115 15.14 -1.45 4.37
CA HIS A 115 14.00 -2.33 4.57
C HIS A 115 13.17 -2.49 3.30
N GLY A 116 12.69 -3.69 3.02
CA GLY A 116 11.94 -4.02 1.81
C GLY A 116 10.70 -3.16 1.56
N VAL A 117 10.07 -2.62 2.62
CA VAL A 117 8.96 -1.64 2.53
C VAL A 117 9.47 -0.30 2.01
N PHE A 118 10.52 0.25 2.65
CA PHE A 118 11.14 1.51 2.23
C PHE A 118 11.66 1.43 0.79
N GLY A 119 12.44 0.40 0.49
CA GLY A 119 13.07 0.22 -0.81
C GLY A 119 12.06 0.12 -1.95
N ARG A 120 10.94 -0.61 -1.74
CA ARG A 120 9.88 -0.68 -2.75
C ARG A 120 9.14 0.63 -2.90
N TRP A 121 8.70 1.23 -1.79
CA TRP A 121 7.92 2.46 -1.84
C TRP A 121 8.66 3.61 -2.51
N ASN A 122 9.96 3.72 -2.23
CA ASN A 122 10.81 4.79 -2.74
C ASN A 122 11.56 4.42 -4.03
N SER A 123 11.24 3.28 -4.63
CA SER A 123 11.80 2.91 -5.93
C SER A 123 11.20 3.75 -7.06
N ASN A 124 11.88 3.77 -8.19
CA ASN A 124 11.32 4.29 -9.43
C ASN A 124 10.13 3.44 -9.89
N GLY A 125 9.26 3.99 -10.74
CA GLY A 125 8.12 3.26 -11.28
C GLY A 125 6.97 3.02 -10.26
N PRO A 126 6.33 1.84 -10.29
CA PRO A 126 5.13 1.53 -9.52
C PRO A 126 5.44 0.93 -8.14
N GLY A 127 6.48 1.43 -7.43
CA GLY A 127 6.98 0.82 -6.21
C GLY A 127 5.93 0.63 -5.12
N ALA A 128 5.07 1.62 -4.87
CA ALA A 128 3.97 1.52 -3.90
C ALA A 128 2.97 0.41 -4.28
N ALA A 129 2.58 0.34 -5.55
CA ALA A 129 1.67 -0.69 -6.06
C ALA A 129 2.29 -2.10 -5.96
N LYS A 130 3.58 -2.22 -6.28
CA LYS A 130 4.32 -3.48 -6.15
C LYS A 130 4.38 -3.94 -4.69
N LEU A 131 4.65 -3.03 -3.75
CA LEU A 131 4.66 -3.33 -2.32
C LEU A 131 3.30 -3.87 -1.85
N VAL A 132 2.21 -3.17 -2.19
CA VAL A 132 0.86 -3.60 -1.80
C VAL A 132 0.49 -4.95 -2.41
N ALA A 133 0.89 -5.22 -3.66
CA ALA A 133 0.71 -6.52 -4.30
C ALA A 133 1.50 -7.64 -3.61
N ASP A 134 2.78 -7.39 -3.26
CA ASP A 134 3.66 -8.37 -2.60
C ASP A 134 3.13 -8.76 -1.21
N LEU A 135 2.69 -7.79 -0.44
CA LEU A 135 2.13 -8.00 0.89
C LEU A 135 0.68 -8.52 0.86
N GLY A 136 0.00 -8.39 -0.28
CA GLY A 136 -1.44 -8.61 -0.34
C GLY A 136 -2.21 -7.63 0.54
N ALA A 137 -1.70 -6.40 0.71
CA ALA A 137 -2.22 -5.39 1.63
C ALA A 137 -3.39 -4.58 1.08
N GLY A 138 -3.80 -4.83 -0.17
CA GLY A 138 -4.88 -4.08 -0.80
C GLY A 138 -5.03 -4.41 -2.28
N LYS A 139 -5.48 -3.43 -3.06
CA LYS A 139 -5.68 -3.56 -4.50
C LYS A 139 -5.02 -2.44 -5.29
N ASN A 140 -4.66 -2.76 -6.54
CA ASN A 140 -4.17 -1.81 -7.53
C ASN A 140 -5.14 -1.78 -8.72
N PHE A 141 -5.46 -0.61 -9.23
CA PHE A 141 -6.42 -0.42 -10.32
C PHE A 141 -6.17 0.88 -11.08
N THR A 142 -6.82 1.06 -12.24
CA THR A 142 -6.65 2.25 -13.10
C THR A 142 -7.92 3.08 -13.26
N SER A 143 -9.05 2.58 -12.80
CA SER A 143 -10.35 3.23 -12.93
C SER A 143 -10.41 4.50 -12.08
N TRP A 144 -10.71 5.64 -12.74
CA TRP A 144 -10.99 6.90 -12.06
C TRP A 144 -12.29 6.83 -11.24
N ASP A 145 -13.27 6.05 -11.70
CA ASP A 145 -14.58 5.93 -11.05
C ASP A 145 -14.50 5.14 -9.74
N GLU A 146 -13.50 4.27 -9.62
CA GLU A 146 -13.24 3.55 -8.38
C GLU A 146 -12.41 4.35 -7.39
N ALA A 147 -11.70 5.40 -7.86
CA ALA A 147 -10.75 6.14 -7.05
C ALA A 147 -11.44 6.90 -5.91
N GLN A 148 -10.87 6.83 -4.72
CA GLN A 148 -11.38 7.49 -3.52
C GLN A 148 -10.27 8.37 -2.91
N PRO A 149 -10.62 9.54 -2.35
CA PRO A 149 -9.66 10.34 -1.60
C PRO A 149 -8.94 9.48 -0.55
N GLY A 150 -7.61 9.64 -0.46
CA GLY A 150 -6.77 8.81 0.39
C GLY A 150 -6.09 7.63 -0.32
N ASP A 151 -6.51 7.27 -1.54
CA ASP A 151 -5.75 6.32 -2.36
C ASP A 151 -4.37 6.90 -2.69
N PHE A 152 -3.35 6.06 -2.73
CA PHE A 152 -2.08 6.47 -3.31
C PHE A 152 -2.17 6.35 -4.83
N LEU A 153 -1.57 7.31 -5.53
CA LEU A 153 -1.66 7.40 -6.97
C LEU A 153 -0.27 7.59 -7.58
N LYS A 154 0.15 6.65 -8.40
CA LYS A 154 1.27 6.84 -9.31
C LYS A 154 0.76 7.42 -10.61
N ILE A 155 1.34 8.55 -11.02
CA ILE A 155 1.09 9.21 -12.30
C ILE A 155 2.35 9.07 -13.15
N TRP A 156 2.19 8.72 -14.43
CA TRP A 156 3.18 8.89 -15.48
C TRP A 156 2.75 10.05 -16.39
N TRP A 157 3.63 11.02 -16.56
CA TRP A 157 3.39 12.18 -17.43
C TRP A 157 3.64 11.88 -18.91
N THR A 158 4.26 10.75 -19.21
CA THR A 158 4.57 10.24 -20.56
C THR A 158 4.24 8.76 -20.64
N ASP A 159 4.34 8.17 -21.83
CA ASP A 159 4.13 6.73 -22.01
C ASP A 159 5.27 5.88 -21.47
N GLN A 160 6.42 6.49 -21.17
CA GLN A 160 7.61 5.79 -20.72
C GLN A 160 7.48 5.31 -19.28
N ILE A 161 7.80 4.03 -19.07
CA ILE A 161 7.86 3.38 -17.77
C ILE A 161 9.27 2.84 -17.58
N GLY A 162 9.91 3.17 -16.46
CA GLY A 162 11.31 2.83 -16.20
C GLY A 162 12.29 3.74 -16.91
N GLY A 163 13.58 3.42 -16.84
CA GLY A 163 14.65 4.17 -17.50
C GLY A 163 14.58 5.68 -17.26
N ARG A 164 14.01 6.38 -18.22
CA ARG A 164 13.85 7.85 -18.20
C ARG A 164 12.43 8.29 -17.86
N GLU A 165 11.67 7.48 -17.13
CA GLU A 165 10.30 7.85 -16.80
C GLU A 165 10.21 9.20 -16.10
N ARG A 166 9.14 9.91 -16.43
CA ARG A 166 8.71 11.11 -15.72
C ARG A 166 7.40 10.80 -15.03
N GLY A 167 7.43 10.74 -13.71
CA GLY A 167 6.27 10.35 -12.95
C GLY A 167 6.22 11.01 -11.58
N HIS A 168 5.12 10.76 -10.87
CA HIS A 168 4.86 11.33 -9.56
C HIS A 168 4.09 10.34 -8.71
N LEU A 169 4.46 10.20 -7.44
CA LEU A 169 3.69 9.45 -6.45
C LEU A 169 3.01 10.42 -5.50
N VAL A 170 1.72 10.31 -5.35
CA VAL A 170 0.89 11.27 -4.63
C VAL A 170 -0.18 10.58 -3.78
N VAL A 171 -0.79 11.31 -2.85
CA VAL A 171 -2.10 10.98 -2.28
C VAL A 171 -3.15 11.63 -3.14
N TYR A 172 -4.10 10.85 -3.62
CA TYR A 172 -5.23 11.32 -4.39
C TYR A 172 -6.28 11.98 -3.49
N LEU A 173 -6.75 13.16 -3.88
CA LEU A 173 -7.73 13.97 -3.12
C LEU A 173 -9.08 14.12 -3.84
N GLY A 174 -9.18 13.64 -5.07
CA GLY A 174 -10.38 13.77 -5.91
C GLY A 174 -10.06 14.31 -7.29
N HIS A 175 -11.04 14.25 -8.17
CA HIS A 175 -10.97 14.82 -9.52
C HIS A 175 -12.33 15.34 -9.98
N ASP A 176 -12.30 16.14 -11.01
CA ASP A 176 -13.42 16.47 -11.88
C ASP A 176 -13.07 16.08 -13.34
N GLU A 177 -13.86 16.53 -14.31
CA GLU A 177 -13.62 16.21 -15.72
C GLU A 177 -12.27 16.74 -16.24
N LYS A 178 -11.77 17.84 -15.67
CA LYS A 178 -10.60 18.59 -16.17
C LYS A 178 -9.38 18.48 -15.28
N THR A 179 -9.58 18.32 -13.96
CA THR A 179 -8.50 18.45 -12.98
C THR A 179 -8.44 17.26 -12.02
N VAL A 180 -7.23 16.94 -11.58
CA VAL A 180 -6.95 15.99 -10.49
C VAL A 180 -6.36 16.78 -9.34
N ARG A 181 -6.95 16.65 -8.15
CA ARG A 181 -6.42 17.19 -6.90
C ARG A 181 -5.59 16.13 -6.20
N LEU A 182 -4.40 16.50 -5.79
CA LEU A 182 -3.43 15.59 -5.19
C LEU A 182 -2.65 16.28 -4.06
N TRP A 183 -2.02 15.48 -3.21
CA TRP A 183 -1.07 15.94 -2.20
C TRP A 183 0.22 15.14 -2.30
N SER A 184 1.35 15.82 -2.23
CA SER A 184 2.69 15.20 -2.23
C SER A 184 3.77 16.24 -1.87
N SER A 185 5.05 15.89 -2.05
CA SER A 185 6.10 16.89 -2.27
C SER A 185 6.15 17.23 -3.75
N ASN A 186 5.93 18.50 -4.09
CA ASN A 186 5.77 19.01 -5.45
C ASN A 186 6.90 19.96 -5.83
N GLN A 187 7.42 19.85 -7.05
CA GLN A 187 8.39 20.80 -7.57
C GLN A 187 7.76 22.17 -7.84
N PRO A 188 8.43 23.30 -7.47
CA PRO A 188 9.61 23.36 -6.61
C PRO A 188 9.29 23.49 -5.12
N ALA A 189 8.00 23.60 -4.78
CA ALA A 189 7.52 24.05 -3.47
C ALA A 189 7.76 23.07 -2.30
N GLY A 190 7.79 21.77 -2.55
CA GLY A 190 7.83 20.76 -1.51
C GLY A 190 6.44 20.27 -1.10
N TYR A 191 6.22 20.02 0.19
CA TYR A 191 4.97 19.47 0.72
C TYR A 191 3.76 20.37 0.44
N GLY A 192 2.68 19.76 -0.03
CA GLY A 192 1.42 20.49 -0.23
C GLY A 192 0.46 19.84 -1.20
N ALA A 193 -0.76 20.38 -1.20
CA ALA A 193 -1.77 20.03 -2.19
C ALA A 193 -1.50 20.78 -3.51
N LYS A 194 -1.87 20.12 -4.62
CA LYS A 194 -1.76 20.68 -5.98
C LYS A 194 -2.89 20.17 -6.84
N SER A 195 -3.31 20.95 -7.82
CA SER A 195 -4.17 20.50 -8.90
C SER A 195 -3.36 20.42 -10.20
N VAL A 196 -3.62 19.39 -10.99
CA VAL A 196 -3.00 19.20 -12.30
C VAL A 196 -4.08 18.90 -13.34
N PRO A 197 -3.90 19.26 -14.62
CA PRO A 197 -4.82 18.84 -15.67
C PRO A 197 -4.92 17.32 -15.74
N ARG A 198 -6.14 16.78 -15.82
CA ARG A 198 -6.35 15.33 -15.98
C ARG A 198 -5.76 14.82 -17.30
N SER A 199 -5.77 15.64 -18.33
CA SER A 199 -5.14 15.35 -19.63
C SER A 199 -3.64 15.11 -19.56
N ASP A 200 -2.95 15.68 -18.56
CA ASP A 200 -1.51 15.50 -18.38
C ASP A 200 -1.17 14.15 -17.74
N CYS A 201 -2.15 13.52 -17.08
CA CYS A 201 -2.01 12.19 -16.49
C CYS A 201 -2.05 11.12 -17.59
N ARG A 202 -0.93 10.94 -18.30
CA ARG A 202 -0.86 10.01 -19.44
C ARG A 202 -1.21 8.58 -19.05
N ARG A 203 -0.80 8.16 -17.86
CA ARG A 203 -1.12 6.87 -17.25
C ARG A 203 -1.24 7.02 -15.74
N VAL A 204 -2.15 6.27 -15.16
CA VAL A 204 -2.40 6.28 -13.71
C VAL A 204 -2.45 4.86 -13.17
N LEU A 205 -2.03 4.71 -11.91
CA LEU A 205 -2.13 3.49 -11.15
C LEU A 205 -2.49 3.85 -9.70
N PHE A 206 -3.72 3.58 -9.34
CA PHE A 206 -4.21 3.74 -7.97
C PHE A 206 -3.82 2.53 -7.13
N THR A 207 -3.50 2.80 -5.89
CA THR A 207 -3.18 1.79 -4.88
C THR A 207 -4.02 2.08 -3.64
N ARG A 208 -4.95 1.18 -3.31
CA ARG A 208 -5.77 1.24 -2.10
C ARG A 208 -5.29 0.20 -1.11
N ILE A 209 -5.00 0.62 0.10
CA ILE A 209 -4.66 -0.26 1.22
C ILE A 209 -5.96 -0.58 1.97
N SER A 210 -6.30 -1.85 2.05
CA SER A 210 -7.50 -2.33 2.74
C SER A 210 -7.18 -3.34 3.86
N ARG A 211 -5.91 -3.74 3.95
CA ARG A 211 -5.40 -4.67 4.96
C ARG A 211 -4.06 -4.17 5.49
N PRO A 212 -4.06 -3.05 6.25
CA PRO A 212 -2.84 -2.41 6.74
C PRO A 212 -2.01 -3.33 7.65
N GLU A 213 -2.62 -4.29 8.34
CA GLU A 213 -1.94 -5.30 9.19
C GLU A 213 -0.93 -6.15 8.40
N ARG A 214 -1.11 -6.28 7.08
CA ARG A 214 -0.18 -7.01 6.21
C ARG A 214 1.20 -6.35 6.10
N PHE A 215 1.32 -5.07 6.44
CA PHE A 215 2.62 -4.40 6.45
C PHE A 215 3.59 -4.99 7.48
N ALA A 216 3.10 -5.64 8.54
CA ALA A 216 3.94 -6.38 9.48
C ALA A 216 4.80 -7.48 8.82
N ALA A 217 4.33 -8.04 7.68
CA ALA A 217 5.10 -9.00 6.90
C ALA A 217 6.23 -8.34 6.07
N GLY A 218 6.30 -7.02 6.03
CA GLY A 218 7.32 -6.25 5.30
C GLY A 218 8.75 -6.58 5.73
N LYS A 219 8.96 -6.97 6.98
CA LYS A 219 10.25 -7.45 7.49
C LYS A 219 10.83 -8.64 6.72
N ASN A 220 9.97 -9.45 6.10
CA ASN A 220 10.37 -10.62 5.32
C ASN A 220 10.70 -10.29 3.86
N LEU A 221 10.47 -9.05 3.43
CA LEU A 221 10.79 -8.63 2.08
C LEU A 221 12.27 -8.29 1.96
N PRO A 222 12.95 -8.72 0.87
CA PRO A 222 14.32 -8.28 0.63
C PRO A 222 14.38 -6.76 0.50
N ALA A 223 15.47 -6.16 0.98
CA ALA A 223 15.69 -4.71 0.95
C ALA A 223 15.58 -4.13 -0.46
N VAL A 224 16.04 -4.88 -1.45
CA VAL A 224 15.97 -4.50 -2.87
C VAL A 224 15.07 -5.47 -3.61
N ASP A 225 14.07 -4.95 -4.33
CA ASP A 225 13.30 -5.73 -5.30
C ASP A 225 14.05 -5.73 -6.64
N PRO A 226 14.46 -6.91 -7.18
CA PRO A 226 15.27 -6.98 -8.39
C PRO A 226 14.57 -6.39 -9.63
N TRP A 227 13.25 -6.50 -9.71
CA TRP A 227 12.50 -5.97 -10.84
C TRP A 227 12.43 -4.43 -10.78
N LEU A 228 12.12 -3.86 -9.60
CA LEU A 228 12.10 -2.41 -9.41
C LEU A 228 13.50 -1.79 -9.56
N ALA A 229 14.57 -2.48 -9.14
CA ALA A 229 15.93 -2.01 -9.30
C ALA A 229 16.34 -1.82 -10.77
N ARG A 230 15.80 -2.65 -11.68
CA ARG A 230 16.02 -2.53 -13.12
C ARG A 230 15.35 -1.29 -13.71
N MET A 231 14.26 -0.80 -13.12
CA MET A 231 13.51 0.37 -13.62
C MET A 231 14.31 1.68 -13.61
N LEU A 232 15.45 1.72 -12.96
CA LEU A 232 16.38 2.86 -13.06
C LEU A 232 17.12 2.92 -14.40
N ARG A 233 17.18 1.81 -15.15
CA ARG A 233 18.07 1.66 -16.33
C ARG A 233 17.34 1.11 -17.56
N GLU A 234 16.25 0.40 -17.37
CA GLU A 234 15.53 -0.34 -18.41
C GLU A 234 14.11 0.19 -18.54
N ASP A 235 13.59 0.11 -19.76
CA ASP A 235 12.20 0.42 -20.06
C ASP A 235 11.33 -0.81 -19.88
N PHE A 236 10.09 -0.58 -19.44
CA PHE A 236 9.12 -1.63 -19.17
C PHE A 236 7.81 -1.35 -19.88
N THR A 237 7.09 -2.41 -20.17
CA THR A 237 5.75 -2.33 -20.74
C THR A 237 4.69 -2.19 -19.64
N TRP A 238 3.54 -1.63 -20.00
CA TRP A 238 2.40 -1.60 -19.09
C TRP A 238 1.94 -3.00 -18.68
N ASN A 239 1.96 -3.97 -19.59
CA ASN A 239 1.56 -5.35 -19.29
C ASN A 239 2.45 -5.97 -18.20
N GLU A 240 3.74 -5.68 -18.20
CA GLU A 240 4.64 -6.13 -17.14
C GLU A 240 4.29 -5.46 -15.80
N VAL A 241 3.99 -4.15 -15.81
CA VAL A 241 3.56 -3.44 -14.59
C VAL A 241 2.24 -4.00 -14.08
N ALA A 242 1.25 -4.17 -14.94
CA ALA A 242 -0.06 -4.71 -14.58
C ALA A 242 0.07 -6.12 -13.96
N ALA A 243 0.86 -6.99 -14.58
CA ALA A 243 1.10 -8.34 -14.06
C ALA A 243 1.84 -8.32 -12.71
N LYS A 244 2.94 -7.56 -12.59
CA LYS A 244 3.76 -7.50 -11.37
C LYS A 244 3.07 -6.82 -10.20
N CYS A 245 2.22 -5.84 -10.48
CA CYS A 245 1.44 -5.12 -9.47
C CYS A 245 0.04 -5.70 -9.26
N ARG A 246 -0.33 -6.79 -9.96
CA ARG A 246 -1.66 -7.42 -9.90
C ARG A 246 -2.77 -6.39 -10.08
N VAL A 247 -2.65 -5.57 -11.13
CA VAL A 247 -3.64 -4.54 -11.46
C VAL A 247 -4.94 -5.20 -11.86
N MET A 248 -6.04 -4.79 -11.23
CA MET A 248 -7.39 -5.20 -11.62
C MET A 248 -7.87 -4.31 -12.78
N GLU A 249 -8.39 -4.95 -13.82
CA GLU A 249 -9.04 -4.29 -14.96
C GLU A 249 -10.54 -4.12 -14.72
#